data_3095e4d54434ba81c729dcfc0b17c4a8
#
_entry.id   3095e4d54434ba81c729dcfc0b17c4a8
#
_cell.length_a   1.000
_cell.length_b   1.000
_cell.length_c   1.000
_cell.angle_alpha   90.00
_cell.angle_beta   90.00
_cell.angle_gamma   90.00
#
_symmetry.space_group_name_H-M   'P 1'
#
loop_
_entity.id
_entity.type
_entity.pdbx_description
1 polymer ?
#
loop_
_entity_poly.entity_id
_entity_poly.type
_entity_poly.pdbx_seq_one_letter_code
_entity_poly.pdbx_strand_id
1 'polypeptide(L)'
;MEQLSAGKKLDQAFEKLSKEKSVSFELALDADAETLKQLDSGTDPEPGEEIPDEAADLIAGAKINVTMTSKKPISESGEKDFVGIAMKVDTPKGDLVEYRVIGDYAYLRSDAKAIGEAMGSPMPPADELPAEAGALKNLLKGEWVKFDIKAMQKAGEEMAADAEASPEPSLDPKTQKKLLESLRKVIARDVEFATAGGKDGTEHITATAPFRTLITDLFDEIRPLAKDLPPGMDLPSNSDLKDAPATKVTADFTLKNGDLAEVYIDLAKLTENAKIKKFGLSLKMSEGVEPVAPAGAAELDMEELMSGFGSAMGEDEGFGDEGFEEGAGFEEDGFTESTGDGDGSFSAEAIG
;
A
#
# COMPACT_ATOMS: atom_id res chain seq x y z
N MET A 1 2.62 22.01 -30.31
CA MET A 1 3.75 21.23 -30.86
C MET A 1 4.69 20.75 -29.77
N GLU A 2 4.97 21.53 -28.71
CA GLU A 2 5.78 21.08 -27.53
C GLU A 2 5.16 19.92 -26.74
N GLN A 3 3.85 19.96 -26.52
CA GLN A 3 3.17 18.87 -25.80
C GLN A 3 3.34 17.49 -26.44
N LEU A 4 3.20 17.41 -27.75
CA LEU A 4 3.42 16.15 -28.49
C LEU A 4 4.88 15.70 -28.40
N SER A 5 5.83 16.63 -28.36
CA SER A 5 7.25 16.33 -28.17
C SER A 5 7.53 15.82 -26.75
N ALA A 6 6.97 16.46 -25.72
CA ALA A 6 7.16 16.06 -24.31
C ALA A 6 6.54 14.67 -24.03
N GLY A 7 5.27 14.46 -24.40
CA GLY A 7 4.62 13.18 -24.26
C GLY A 7 5.35 12.05 -25.00
N LYS A 8 5.81 12.31 -26.24
CA LYS A 8 6.58 11.30 -26.99
C LYS A 8 7.91 10.95 -26.32
N LYS A 9 8.60 11.90 -25.70
CA LYS A 9 9.84 11.65 -24.97
C LYS A 9 9.59 10.79 -23.73
N LEU A 10 8.51 11.07 -23.00
CA LEU A 10 8.09 10.22 -21.87
C LEU A 10 7.74 8.82 -22.32
N ASP A 11 6.96 8.65 -23.38
CA ASP A 11 6.64 7.34 -23.95
C ASP A 11 7.93 6.54 -24.28
N GLN A 12 8.91 7.21 -24.90
CA GLN A 12 10.19 6.59 -25.22
C GLN A 12 10.99 6.21 -23.97
N ALA A 13 10.97 7.06 -22.92
CA ALA A 13 11.66 6.76 -21.66
C ALA A 13 11.02 5.58 -20.93
N PHE A 14 9.69 5.51 -20.87
CA PHE A 14 8.97 4.37 -20.33
C PHE A 14 9.18 3.09 -21.16
N GLU A 15 9.24 3.20 -22.49
CA GLU A 15 9.53 2.07 -23.36
C GLU A 15 10.95 1.54 -23.14
N LYS A 16 11.93 2.41 -22.92
CA LYS A 16 13.29 1.97 -22.56
C LYS A 16 13.29 1.25 -21.22
N LEU A 17 12.70 1.85 -20.19
CA LEU A 17 12.58 1.26 -18.86
C LEU A 17 11.94 -0.14 -18.92
N SER A 18 10.90 -0.31 -19.70
CA SER A 18 10.19 -1.58 -19.86
C SER A 18 11.03 -2.68 -20.53
N LYS A 19 12.06 -2.31 -21.28
CA LYS A 19 13.01 -3.24 -21.94
C LYS A 19 14.19 -3.64 -21.05
N GLU A 20 14.39 -2.97 -19.91
CA GLU A 20 15.41 -3.35 -18.95
C GLU A 20 15.08 -4.71 -18.32
N LYS A 21 16.12 -5.46 -17.96
CA LYS A 21 16.00 -6.73 -17.23
C LYS A 21 16.11 -6.55 -15.73
N SER A 22 16.70 -5.47 -15.30
CA SER A 22 16.84 -5.13 -13.89
C SER A 22 16.57 -3.65 -13.70
N VAL A 23 15.70 -3.33 -12.73
CA VAL A 23 15.38 -1.94 -12.36
C VAL A 23 15.35 -1.81 -10.86
N SER A 24 15.78 -0.65 -10.39
CA SER A 24 15.61 -0.22 -9.00
C SER A 24 14.84 1.07 -8.94
N PHE A 25 13.94 1.19 -7.95
CA PHE A 25 13.29 2.45 -7.61
C PHE A 25 13.41 2.75 -6.13
N GLU A 26 13.64 4.02 -5.84
CA GLU A 26 13.54 4.60 -4.49
C GLU A 26 12.27 5.44 -4.45
N LEU A 27 11.32 5.06 -3.60
CA LEU A 27 10.13 5.82 -3.28
C LEU A 27 10.36 6.56 -1.97
N ALA A 28 10.11 7.85 -1.94
CA ALA A 28 10.24 8.69 -0.76
C ALA A 28 9.09 9.68 -0.66
N LEU A 29 8.61 9.90 0.56
CA LEU A 29 7.68 10.96 0.87
C LEU A 29 8.47 12.25 1.10
N ASP A 30 8.12 13.31 0.38
CA ASP A 30 8.70 14.64 0.58
C ASP A 30 7.83 15.46 1.54
N ALA A 31 7.89 15.08 2.83
CA ALA A 31 7.19 15.72 3.93
C ALA A 31 8.08 15.71 5.17
N ASP A 32 7.88 16.64 6.09
CA ASP A 32 8.43 16.58 7.44
C ASP A 32 7.39 16.00 8.42
N ALA A 33 7.85 15.62 9.62
CA ALA A 33 7.00 15.02 10.64
C ALA A 33 5.84 15.95 11.06
N GLU A 34 6.08 17.27 11.09
CA GLU A 34 5.04 18.23 11.42
C GLU A 34 3.94 18.26 10.36
N THR A 35 4.31 18.18 9.08
CA THR A 35 3.36 18.07 7.97
C THR A 35 2.50 16.81 8.10
N LEU A 36 3.08 15.66 8.43
CA LEU A 36 2.34 14.41 8.62
C LEU A 36 1.33 14.53 9.77
N LYS A 37 1.74 15.08 10.90
CA LYS A 37 0.85 15.31 12.05
C LYS A 37 -0.26 16.33 11.76
N GLN A 38 0.02 17.35 10.93
CA GLN A 38 -1.02 18.30 10.48
C GLN A 38 -2.02 17.65 9.52
N LEU A 39 -1.60 16.70 8.69
CA LEU A 39 -2.48 15.92 7.85
C LEU A 39 -3.36 14.99 8.69
N ASP A 40 -2.76 14.27 9.62
CA ASP A 40 -3.43 13.39 10.56
C ASP A 40 -4.49 14.14 11.38
N SER A 41 -4.12 15.24 12.01
CA SER A 41 -5.06 16.08 12.76
C SER A 41 -6.19 16.66 11.91
N GLY A 42 -6.02 16.74 10.60
CA GLY A 42 -7.07 17.15 9.64
C GLY A 42 -8.13 16.07 9.40
N THR A 43 -7.86 14.81 9.77
CA THR A 43 -8.83 13.71 9.70
C THR A 43 -9.69 13.57 10.96
N ASP A 44 -9.45 14.41 11.97
CA ASP A 44 -10.14 14.39 13.28
C ASP A 44 -10.05 13.01 13.96
N PRO A 45 -8.82 12.48 14.19
CA PRO A 45 -8.63 11.16 14.78
C PRO A 45 -9.17 11.11 16.21
N GLU A 46 -9.63 9.95 16.65
CA GLU A 46 -10.05 9.74 18.04
C GLU A 46 -8.82 9.85 18.97
N PRO A 47 -9.03 10.25 20.24
CA PRO A 47 -7.94 10.34 21.21
C PRO A 47 -7.18 9.00 21.34
N GLY A 48 -5.91 9.00 20.99
CA GLY A 48 -5.04 7.80 21.00
C GLY A 48 -4.84 7.16 19.62
N GLU A 49 -5.53 7.61 18.59
CA GLU A 49 -5.31 7.21 17.19
C GLU A 49 -4.36 8.15 16.44
N GLU A 50 -3.96 9.25 17.07
CA GLU A 50 -3.03 10.21 16.50
C GLU A 50 -1.66 9.56 16.19
N ILE A 51 -1.03 9.98 15.10
CA ILE A 51 0.31 9.50 14.75
C ILE A 51 1.31 9.95 15.84
N PRO A 52 1.99 9.02 16.55
CA PRO A 52 3.03 9.37 17.52
C PRO A 52 4.18 10.16 16.89
N ASP A 53 4.86 10.99 17.69
CA ASP A 53 6.00 11.81 17.23
C ASP A 53 7.09 10.96 16.57
N GLU A 54 7.44 9.84 17.20
CA GLU A 54 8.44 8.90 16.73
C GLU A 54 8.05 8.24 15.40
N ALA A 55 6.76 7.92 15.23
CA ALA A 55 6.22 7.36 13.99
C ALA A 55 6.23 8.39 12.87
N ALA A 56 5.83 9.64 13.17
CA ALA A 56 5.86 10.73 12.19
C ALA A 56 7.28 11.01 11.69
N ASP A 57 8.27 11.06 12.60
CA ASP A 57 9.68 11.23 12.26
C ASP A 57 10.23 10.09 11.41
N LEU A 58 9.82 8.87 11.74
CA LEU A 58 10.25 7.68 11.02
C LEU A 58 9.66 7.66 9.61
N ILE A 59 8.36 7.93 9.45
CA ILE A 59 7.67 7.97 8.15
C ILE A 59 8.22 9.10 7.27
N ALA A 60 8.43 10.30 7.83
CA ALA A 60 8.95 11.45 7.10
C ALA A 60 10.36 11.20 6.52
N GLY A 61 11.17 10.40 7.23
CA GLY A 61 12.52 10.06 6.79
C GLY A 61 12.65 8.75 6.03
N ALA A 62 11.56 7.98 5.92
CA ALA A 62 11.59 6.66 5.31
C ALA A 62 11.74 6.72 3.79
N LYS A 63 12.49 5.76 3.25
CA LYS A 63 12.64 5.49 1.82
C LYS A 63 12.40 4.02 1.58
N ILE A 64 11.62 3.72 0.57
CA ILE A 64 11.36 2.36 0.12
C ILE A 64 12.16 2.13 -1.15
N ASN A 65 13.12 1.24 -1.08
CA ASN A 65 13.91 0.82 -2.23
C ASN A 65 13.43 -0.56 -2.69
N VAL A 66 13.09 -0.66 -3.97
CA VAL A 66 12.70 -1.92 -4.59
C VAL A 66 13.59 -2.20 -5.77
N THR A 67 14.14 -3.40 -5.83
CA THR A 67 14.92 -3.88 -6.99
C THR A 67 14.29 -5.15 -7.51
N MET A 68 14.11 -5.22 -8.82
CA MET A 68 13.62 -6.41 -9.52
C MET A 68 14.59 -6.78 -10.63
N THR A 69 14.89 -8.08 -10.72
CA THR A 69 15.73 -8.63 -11.78
C THR A 69 15.02 -9.80 -12.44
N SER A 70 15.03 -9.82 -13.76
CA SER A 70 14.40 -10.85 -14.59
C SER A 70 15.32 -11.38 -15.67
N LYS A 71 15.07 -12.60 -16.14
CA LYS A 71 15.75 -13.24 -17.28
C LYS A 71 15.43 -12.55 -18.60
N LYS A 72 14.27 -11.94 -18.71
CA LYS A 72 13.75 -11.24 -19.90
C LYS A 72 13.51 -9.75 -19.60
N PRO A 73 13.27 -8.92 -20.62
CA PRO A 73 12.75 -7.57 -20.39
C PRO A 73 11.54 -7.58 -19.45
N ILE A 74 11.44 -6.61 -18.54
CA ILE A 74 10.37 -6.57 -17.52
C ILE A 74 8.98 -6.59 -18.15
N SER A 75 8.81 -5.92 -19.30
CA SER A 75 7.55 -5.94 -20.06
C SER A 75 7.15 -7.29 -20.65
N GLU A 76 8.09 -8.22 -20.75
CA GLU A 76 7.89 -9.57 -21.31
C GLU A 76 7.97 -10.65 -20.23
N SER A 77 8.23 -10.27 -18.98
CA SER A 77 8.47 -11.18 -17.87
C SER A 77 7.14 -11.57 -17.22
N GLY A 78 6.96 -12.87 -17.02
CA GLY A 78 5.98 -13.43 -16.11
C GLY A 78 6.64 -13.81 -14.79
N GLU A 79 5.86 -14.27 -13.82
CA GLU A 79 6.30 -14.64 -12.49
C GLU A 79 7.53 -15.56 -12.46
N LYS A 80 7.59 -16.55 -13.36
CA LYS A 80 8.69 -17.52 -13.48
C LYS A 80 9.97 -16.94 -14.11
N ASP A 81 9.89 -15.76 -14.69
CA ASP A 81 11.05 -15.12 -15.32
C ASP A 81 11.84 -14.28 -14.32
N PHE A 82 11.27 -13.93 -13.16
CA PHE A 82 11.99 -13.19 -12.12
C PHE A 82 13.11 -14.03 -11.51
N VAL A 83 14.27 -13.43 -11.37
CA VAL A 83 15.47 -14.02 -10.76
C VAL A 83 15.55 -13.66 -9.30
N GLY A 84 15.21 -12.43 -8.98
CA GLY A 84 15.18 -11.92 -7.63
C GLY A 84 14.43 -10.60 -7.50
N ILE A 85 13.85 -10.42 -6.33
CA ILE A 85 13.22 -9.18 -5.91
C ILE A 85 13.82 -8.82 -4.55
N ALA A 86 14.18 -7.57 -4.35
CA ALA A 86 14.56 -7.05 -3.04
C ALA A 86 13.75 -5.79 -2.74
N MET A 87 13.30 -5.68 -1.51
CA MET A 87 12.66 -4.48 -0.97
C MET A 87 13.39 -4.10 0.32
N LYS A 88 13.68 -2.81 0.48
CA LYS A 88 14.29 -2.28 1.70
C LYS A 88 13.58 -0.99 2.10
N VAL A 89 13.23 -0.90 3.37
CA VAL A 89 12.78 0.34 3.99
C VAL A 89 13.92 0.86 4.84
N ASP A 90 14.49 1.98 4.46
CA ASP A 90 15.54 2.64 5.21
C ASP A 90 15.11 4.03 5.71
N THR A 91 15.73 4.45 6.81
CA THR A 91 15.52 5.73 7.45
C THR A 91 16.88 6.38 7.76
N PRO A 92 16.92 7.65 8.15
CA PRO A 92 18.15 8.27 8.63
C PRO A 92 18.80 7.57 9.84
N LYS A 93 18.02 6.74 10.58
CA LYS A 93 18.50 5.99 11.74
C LYS A 93 19.04 4.59 11.38
N GLY A 94 18.75 4.09 10.19
CA GLY A 94 19.18 2.78 9.70
C GLY A 94 18.11 2.05 8.88
N ASP A 95 18.40 0.81 8.51
CA ASP A 95 17.49 -0.06 7.78
C ASP A 95 16.42 -0.60 8.74
N LEU A 96 15.15 -0.36 8.47
CA LEU A 96 14.03 -0.87 9.27
C LEU A 96 13.65 -2.30 8.89
N VAL A 97 13.48 -2.52 7.60
CA VAL A 97 13.07 -3.82 7.05
C VAL A 97 13.82 -4.06 5.77
N GLU A 98 14.29 -5.25 5.57
CA GLU A 98 14.78 -5.71 4.30
C GLU A 98 14.20 -7.09 3.97
N TYR A 99 13.61 -7.21 2.80
CA TYR A 99 12.98 -8.41 2.29
C TYR A 99 13.58 -8.77 0.92
N ARG A 100 13.88 -10.03 0.70
CA ARG A 100 14.38 -10.51 -0.60
C ARG A 100 13.69 -11.82 -0.96
N VAL A 101 13.36 -11.96 -2.23
CA VAL A 101 12.93 -13.23 -2.84
C VAL A 101 14.00 -13.66 -3.83
N ILE A 102 14.58 -14.83 -3.63
CA ILE A 102 15.64 -15.37 -4.49
C ILE A 102 15.42 -16.86 -4.65
N GLY A 103 15.08 -17.28 -5.86
CA GLY A 103 14.72 -18.67 -6.13
C GLY A 103 13.47 -19.10 -5.35
N ASP A 104 13.56 -20.19 -4.62
CA ASP A 104 12.46 -20.75 -3.83
C ASP A 104 12.38 -20.18 -2.40
N TYR A 105 13.26 -19.23 -2.03
CA TYR A 105 13.34 -18.69 -0.67
C TYR A 105 13.04 -17.22 -0.59
N ALA A 106 12.34 -16.84 0.46
CA ALA A 106 12.24 -15.46 0.92
C ALA A 106 13.15 -15.26 2.14
N TYR A 107 13.73 -14.07 2.22
CA TYR A 107 14.64 -13.64 3.27
C TYR A 107 14.10 -12.36 3.89
N LEU A 108 14.15 -12.28 5.21
CA LEU A 108 13.67 -11.13 5.96
C LEU A 108 14.67 -10.77 7.07
N ARG A 109 14.88 -9.48 7.27
CA ARG A 109 15.42 -8.91 8.50
C ARG A 109 14.69 -7.63 8.85
N SER A 110 14.62 -7.30 10.13
CA SER A 110 13.97 -6.06 10.59
C SER A 110 14.67 -5.50 11.82
N ASP A 111 14.61 -4.18 11.98
CA ASP A 111 14.90 -3.52 13.26
C ASP A 111 13.61 -3.49 14.08
N ALA A 112 13.28 -4.62 14.68
CA ALA A 112 12.06 -4.81 15.47
C ALA A 112 11.98 -3.80 16.63
N LYS A 113 13.13 -3.40 17.19
CA LYS A 113 13.18 -2.41 18.26
C LYS A 113 12.73 -1.04 17.77
N ALA A 114 13.30 -0.55 16.66
CA ALA A 114 12.93 0.75 16.10
C ALA A 114 11.46 0.79 15.65
N ILE A 115 10.96 -0.32 15.09
CA ILE A 115 9.55 -0.48 14.70
C ILE A 115 8.66 -0.40 15.94
N GLY A 116 8.94 -1.20 16.98
CA GLY A 116 8.15 -1.21 18.21
C GLY A 116 8.13 0.15 18.92
N GLU A 117 9.27 0.83 19.00
CA GLU A 117 9.35 2.18 19.55
C GLU A 117 8.46 3.17 18.76
N ALA A 118 8.50 3.13 17.43
CA ALA A 118 7.69 4.01 16.59
C ALA A 118 6.17 3.72 16.70
N MET A 119 5.80 2.48 16.93
CA MET A 119 4.40 2.08 17.13
C MET A 119 3.91 2.29 18.58
N GLY A 120 4.76 2.80 19.48
CA GLY A 120 4.41 2.96 20.90
C GLY A 120 4.26 1.63 21.66
N SER A 121 4.66 0.51 21.07
CA SER A 121 4.59 -0.84 21.65
C SER A 121 5.96 -1.50 21.57
N PRO A 122 6.85 -1.22 22.53
CA PRO A 122 8.20 -1.77 22.52
C PRO A 122 8.19 -3.29 22.47
N MET A 123 8.93 -3.87 21.53
CA MET A 123 9.08 -5.32 21.41
C MET A 123 9.89 -5.88 22.58
N PRO A 124 9.55 -7.08 23.09
CA PRO A 124 10.33 -7.72 24.13
C PRO A 124 11.75 -8.01 23.61
N PRO A 125 12.78 -7.92 24.47
CA PRO A 125 14.14 -8.31 24.12
C PRO A 125 14.18 -9.78 23.66
N ALA A 126 14.96 -10.08 22.61
CA ALA A 126 15.07 -11.43 22.07
C ALA A 126 15.52 -12.48 23.13
N ASP A 127 16.23 -12.04 24.17
CA ASP A 127 16.71 -12.93 25.24
C ASP A 127 15.62 -13.28 26.27
N GLU A 128 14.52 -12.55 26.30
CA GLU A 128 13.35 -12.84 27.14
C GLU A 128 12.39 -13.84 26.50
N LEU A 129 12.51 -14.09 25.21
CA LEU A 129 11.72 -15.09 24.54
C LEU A 129 12.13 -16.51 24.95
N PRO A 130 11.20 -17.46 25.01
CA PRO A 130 11.48 -18.87 25.29
C PRO A 130 12.43 -19.48 24.24
N ALA A 131 13.13 -20.55 24.58
CA ALA A 131 14.11 -21.19 23.71
C ALA A 131 13.47 -21.65 22.39
N GLU A 132 12.22 -22.01 22.45
CA GLU A 132 11.36 -22.49 21.36
C GLU A 132 11.06 -21.42 20.32
N ALA A 133 11.29 -20.13 20.63
CA ALA A 133 11.10 -19.05 19.69
C ALA A 133 12.14 -19.01 18.53
N GLY A 134 13.12 -19.92 18.57
CA GLY A 134 14.01 -20.24 17.45
C GLY A 134 14.49 -19.06 16.61
N ALA A 135 14.17 -19.09 15.33
CA ALA A 135 14.56 -18.06 14.35
C ALA A 135 13.87 -16.70 14.58
N LEU A 136 12.75 -16.62 15.33
CA LEU A 136 12.13 -15.35 15.71
C LEU A 136 13.07 -14.49 16.55
N LYS A 137 13.90 -15.12 17.42
CA LYS A 137 14.95 -14.38 18.15
C LYS A 137 15.95 -13.70 17.24
N ASN A 138 16.31 -14.37 16.14
CA ASN A 138 17.23 -13.81 15.15
C ASN A 138 16.60 -12.60 14.47
N LEU A 139 15.32 -12.68 14.11
CA LEU A 139 14.59 -11.55 13.54
C LEU A 139 14.54 -10.36 14.50
N LEU A 140 14.27 -10.57 15.80
CA LEU A 140 14.27 -9.52 16.82
C LEU A 140 15.67 -8.93 17.08
N LYS A 141 16.74 -9.67 16.80
CA LYS A 141 18.14 -9.19 16.84
C LYS A 141 18.56 -8.45 15.57
N GLY A 142 17.66 -8.34 14.57
CA GLY A 142 17.98 -7.75 13.27
C GLY A 142 18.83 -8.65 12.38
N GLU A 143 18.87 -9.96 12.66
CA GLU A 143 19.58 -10.96 11.88
C GLU A 143 18.68 -11.47 10.74
N TRP A 144 19.31 -12.02 9.68
CA TRP A 144 18.57 -12.57 8.57
C TRP A 144 17.89 -13.90 8.93
N VAL A 145 16.61 -13.99 8.58
CA VAL A 145 15.86 -15.26 8.55
C VAL A 145 15.47 -15.57 7.11
N LYS A 146 15.30 -16.84 6.80
CA LYS A 146 14.80 -17.33 5.50
C LYS A 146 13.67 -18.32 5.70
N PHE A 147 12.76 -18.37 4.76
CA PHE A 147 11.67 -19.33 4.72
C PHE A 147 11.42 -19.81 3.28
N ASP A 148 11.00 -21.06 3.17
CA ASP A 148 10.62 -21.66 1.90
C ASP A 148 9.26 -21.12 1.46
N ILE A 149 9.18 -20.53 0.25
CA ILE A 149 7.97 -19.89 -0.27
C ILE A 149 6.86 -20.93 -0.48
N LYS A 150 7.21 -22.15 -0.92
CA LYS A 150 6.22 -23.21 -1.15
C LYS A 150 5.64 -23.74 0.17
N ALA A 151 6.49 -23.86 1.20
CA ALA A 151 6.02 -24.24 2.54
C ALA A 151 5.07 -23.17 3.10
N MET A 152 5.39 -21.89 2.92
CA MET A 152 4.54 -20.78 3.33
C MET A 152 3.20 -20.75 2.58
N GLN A 153 3.21 -20.95 1.26
CA GLN A 153 2.00 -21.03 0.45
C GLN A 153 1.11 -22.19 0.92
N LYS A 154 1.70 -23.37 1.16
CA LYS A 154 0.98 -24.53 1.66
C LYS A 154 0.37 -24.30 3.04
N ALA A 155 1.11 -23.70 3.97
CA ALA A 155 0.59 -23.33 5.30
C ALA A 155 -0.54 -22.30 5.18
N GLY A 156 -0.40 -21.32 4.30
CA GLY A 156 -1.46 -20.34 3.99
C GLY A 156 -2.71 -21.01 3.42
N GLU A 157 -2.57 -21.98 2.50
CA GLU A 157 -3.69 -22.75 1.96
C GLU A 157 -4.38 -23.62 3.03
N GLU A 158 -3.62 -24.21 3.95
CA GLU A 158 -4.15 -24.99 5.07
C GLU A 158 -4.94 -24.11 6.05
N MET A 159 -4.41 -22.94 6.41
CA MET A 159 -5.11 -21.95 7.24
C MET A 159 -6.33 -21.35 6.52
N ALA A 160 -6.24 -21.15 5.22
CA ALA A 160 -7.35 -20.65 4.41
C ALA A 160 -8.45 -21.69 4.18
N ALA A 161 -8.15 -22.97 4.29
CA ALA A 161 -9.16 -24.04 4.20
C ALA A 161 -10.11 -24.06 5.41
N ASP A 162 -9.65 -23.56 6.56
CA ASP A 162 -10.47 -23.40 7.76
C ASP A 162 -11.20 -22.05 7.83
N ALA A 163 -10.74 -21.06 7.09
CA ALA A 163 -11.44 -19.79 6.83
C ALA A 163 -12.01 -19.84 5.43
N GLU A 164 -13.25 -19.39 5.18
CA GLU A 164 -13.80 -19.25 3.82
C GLU A 164 -12.88 -18.36 2.98
N ALA A 165 -11.82 -18.95 2.45
CA ALA A 165 -10.74 -18.25 1.76
C ALA A 165 -11.26 -17.65 0.45
N SER A 166 -11.27 -16.35 0.40
CA SER A 166 -11.33 -15.64 -0.87
C SER A 166 -10.05 -15.96 -1.66
N PRO A 167 -10.15 -16.33 -2.94
CA PRO A 167 -8.97 -16.58 -3.78
C PRO A 167 -8.07 -15.34 -3.78
N GLU A 168 -6.75 -15.54 -3.84
CA GLU A 168 -5.80 -14.43 -3.92
C GLU A 168 -6.22 -13.42 -5.00
N PRO A 169 -6.28 -12.14 -4.66
CA PRO A 169 -6.80 -11.11 -5.55
C PRO A 169 -5.80 -10.80 -6.67
N SER A 170 -5.67 -11.67 -7.65
CA SER A 170 -4.86 -11.42 -8.84
C SER A 170 -5.73 -10.95 -9.99
N LEU A 171 -5.38 -9.80 -10.57
CA LEU A 171 -6.01 -9.32 -11.80
C LEU A 171 -5.61 -10.21 -12.98
N ASP A 172 -6.58 -10.69 -13.72
CA ASP A 172 -6.27 -11.42 -14.95
C ASP A 172 -5.57 -10.53 -16.00
N PRO A 173 -4.70 -11.08 -16.87
CA PRO A 173 -3.91 -10.28 -17.81
C PRO A 173 -4.76 -9.44 -18.78
N LYS A 174 -5.98 -9.84 -19.07
CA LYS A 174 -6.88 -9.09 -19.95
C LYS A 174 -7.45 -7.86 -19.26
N THR A 175 -7.79 -7.98 -17.98
CA THR A 175 -8.23 -6.86 -17.15
C THR A 175 -7.10 -5.89 -16.90
N GLN A 176 -5.87 -6.37 -16.60
CA GLN A 176 -4.69 -5.52 -16.51
C GLN A 176 -4.47 -4.69 -17.79
N LYS A 177 -4.57 -5.32 -18.95
CA LYS A 177 -4.42 -4.63 -20.23
C LYS A 177 -5.48 -3.54 -20.42
N LYS A 178 -6.74 -3.84 -20.13
CA LYS A 178 -7.84 -2.86 -20.21
C LYS A 178 -7.62 -1.67 -19.27
N LEU A 179 -7.18 -1.93 -18.02
CA LEU A 179 -6.86 -0.88 -17.06
C LEU A 179 -5.76 0.05 -17.58
N LEU A 180 -4.70 -0.51 -18.16
CA LEU A 180 -3.62 0.28 -18.77
C LEU A 180 -4.10 1.09 -19.97
N GLU A 181 -4.99 0.55 -20.80
CA GLU A 181 -5.60 1.26 -21.93
C GLU A 181 -6.49 2.41 -21.44
N SER A 182 -7.30 2.18 -20.40
CA SER A 182 -8.14 3.21 -19.76
C SER A 182 -7.28 4.35 -19.17
N LEU A 183 -6.23 4.01 -18.43
CA LEU A 183 -5.30 4.99 -17.88
C LEU A 183 -4.65 5.84 -18.98
N ARG A 184 -4.15 5.22 -20.05
CA ARG A 184 -3.56 5.93 -21.19
C ARG A 184 -4.55 6.89 -21.85
N LYS A 185 -5.80 6.49 -22.00
CA LYS A 185 -6.86 7.29 -22.60
C LYS A 185 -7.15 8.55 -21.77
N VAL A 186 -7.26 8.38 -20.44
CA VAL A 186 -7.47 9.50 -19.51
C VAL A 186 -6.28 10.45 -19.52
N ILE A 187 -5.06 9.93 -19.43
CA ILE A 187 -3.84 10.76 -19.48
C ILE A 187 -3.78 11.55 -20.77
N ALA A 188 -4.05 10.92 -21.92
CA ALA A 188 -3.99 11.60 -23.22
C ALA A 188 -5.03 12.73 -23.36
N ARG A 189 -6.16 12.65 -22.65
CA ARG A 189 -7.25 13.62 -22.68
C ARG A 189 -7.06 14.77 -21.70
N ASP A 190 -6.66 14.44 -20.45
CA ASP A 190 -6.80 15.34 -19.31
C ASP A 190 -5.47 15.91 -18.81
N VAL A 191 -4.34 15.38 -19.29
CA VAL A 191 -3.00 15.80 -18.88
C VAL A 191 -2.34 16.71 -19.91
N GLU A 192 -1.92 17.88 -19.48
CA GLU A 192 -1.14 18.83 -20.26
C GLU A 192 0.36 18.60 -20.00
N PHE A 193 1.14 18.41 -21.07
CA PHE A 193 2.58 18.21 -20.98
C PHE A 193 3.34 19.45 -21.45
N ALA A 194 4.37 19.86 -20.71
CA ALA A 194 5.28 20.92 -21.06
C ALA A 194 6.73 20.50 -20.83
N THR A 195 7.66 21.00 -21.64
CA THR A 195 9.10 20.81 -21.43
C THR A 195 9.65 22.03 -20.71
N ALA A 196 10.27 21.83 -19.56
CA ALA A 196 10.84 22.90 -18.74
C ALA A 196 12.33 23.18 -19.04
N GLY A 197 12.89 22.55 -20.08
CA GLY A 197 14.30 22.64 -20.42
C GLY A 197 15.19 21.73 -19.58
N GLY A 198 16.51 21.83 -19.77
CA GLY A 198 17.50 21.05 -19.01
C GLY A 198 18.92 21.41 -19.44
N LYS A 199 19.92 20.93 -18.69
CA LYS A 199 21.36 21.09 -18.97
C LYS A 199 22.05 19.74 -18.82
N ASP A 200 23.18 19.57 -19.46
CA ASP A 200 24.08 18.42 -19.29
C ASP A 200 23.40 17.05 -19.49
N GLY A 201 22.53 16.94 -20.51
CA GLY A 201 21.79 15.70 -20.81
C GLY A 201 20.58 15.47 -19.90
N THR A 202 20.28 16.38 -18.98
CA THR A 202 19.06 16.35 -18.16
C THR A 202 17.95 17.14 -18.86
N GLU A 203 16.75 16.60 -18.87
CA GLU A 203 15.56 17.24 -19.41
C GLU A 203 14.42 17.11 -18.39
N HIS A 204 13.65 18.18 -18.20
CA HIS A 204 12.50 18.17 -17.30
C HIS A 204 11.21 18.30 -18.13
N ILE A 205 10.26 17.44 -17.84
CA ILE A 205 8.93 17.42 -18.43
C ILE A 205 7.91 17.53 -17.31
N THR A 206 7.04 18.51 -17.38
CA THR A 206 5.96 18.71 -16.42
C THR A 206 4.66 18.20 -17.00
N ALA A 207 3.94 17.38 -16.27
CA ALA A 207 2.58 16.94 -16.54
C ALA A 207 1.63 17.59 -15.54
N THR A 208 0.59 18.27 -16.03
CA THR A 208 -0.38 18.97 -15.18
C THR A 208 -1.79 18.58 -15.56
N ALA A 209 -2.63 18.28 -14.55
CA ALA A 209 -4.03 17.97 -14.75
C ALA A 209 -4.90 18.58 -13.66
N PRO A 210 -6.18 18.92 -13.92
CA PRO A 210 -7.17 19.21 -12.88
C PRO A 210 -7.45 17.92 -12.09
N PHE A 211 -7.08 17.88 -10.81
CA PHE A 211 -7.08 16.63 -10.00
C PHE A 211 -8.46 15.97 -9.97
N ARG A 212 -9.51 16.72 -9.61
CA ARG A 212 -10.89 16.18 -9.55
C ARG A 212 -11.33 15.58 -10.90
N THR A 213 -11.07 16.28 -12.00
CA THR A 213 -11.42 15.79 -13.34
C THR A 213 -10.66 14.51 -13.66
N LEU A 214 -9.34 14.50 -13.42
CA LEU A 214 -8.48 13.36 -13.70
C LEU A 214 -8.95 12.08 -12.96
N ILE A 215 -9.22 12.19 -11.65
CA ILE A 215 -9.67 11.03 -10.86
C ILE A 215 -11.09 10.59 -11.23
N THR A 216 -12.01 11.54 -11.47
CA THR A 216 -13.38 11.22 -11.89
C THR A 216 -13.37 10.47 -13.21
N ASP A 217 -12.66 10.97 -14.20
CA ASP A 217 -12.57 10.39 -15.52
C ASP A 217 -11.84 9.02 -15.51
N LEU A 218 -10.85 8.88 -14.61
CA LEU A 218 -10.17 7.60 -14.41
C LEU A 218 -11.13 6.55 -13.83
N PHE A 219 -11.87 6.88 -12.78
CA PHE A 219 -12.82 5.96 -12.18
C PHE A 219 -14.00 5.65 -13.12
N ASP A 220 -14.45 6.60 -13.90
CA ASP A 220 -15.50 6.37 -14.91
C ASP A 220 -15.04 5.38 -16.00
N GLU A 221 -13.77 5.45 -16.44
CA GLU A 221 -13.18 4.49 -17.39
C GLU A 221 -12.94 3.11 -16.77
N ILE A 222 -12.66 3.01 -15.47
CA ILE A 222 -12.41 1.76 -14.75
C ILE A 222 -13.72 1.07 -14.30
N ARG A 223 -14.75 1.84 -13.99
CA ARG A 223 -16.03 1.33 -13.44
C ARG A 223 -16.67 0.19 -14.26
N PRO A 224 -16.62 0.17 -15.60
CA PRO A 224 -17.07 -0.99 -16.36
C PRO A 224 -16.31 -2.28 -16.08
N LEU A 225 -15.10 -2.19 -15.51
CA LEU A 225 -14.25 -3.32 -15.16
C LEU A 225 -14.39 -3.75 -13.68
N ALA A 226 -15.26 -3.07 -12.90
CA ALA A 226 -15.43 -3.33 -11.46
C ALA A 226 -15.74 -4.81 -11.12
N LYS A 227 -16.41 -5.52 -12.03
CA LYS A 227 -16.72 -6.95 -11.88
C LYS A 227 -15.49 -7.86 -11.97
N ASP A 228 -14.47 -7.37 -12.67
CA ASP A 228 -13.24 -8.10 -12.95
C ASP A 228 -12.14 -7.69 -11.95
N LEU A 229 -12.44 -6.79 -10.98
CA LEU A 229 -11.54 -6.39 -9.91
C LEU A 229 -11.60 -7.40 -8.75
N PRO A 230 -10.52 -7.51 -7.96
CA PRO A 230 -10.49 -8.36 -6.78
C PRO A 230 -11.60 -8.02 -5.76
N PRO A 231 -12.13 -9.03 -5.03
CA PRO A 231 -13.08 -8.80 -3.95
C PRO A 231 -12.56 -7.81 -2.91
N GLY A 232 -13.41 -6.91 -2.43
CA GLY A 232 -13.02 -5.87 -1.45
C GLY A 232 -12.41 -4.60 -2.06
N MET A 233 -12.26 -4.52 -3.39
CA MET A 233 -11.83 -3.30 -4.07
C MET A 233 -13.05 -2.52 -4.56
N ASP A 234 -13.68 -1.80 -3.65
CA ASP A 234 -14.80 -0.93 -3.98
C ASP A 234 -14.32 0.37 -4.61
N LEU A 235 -14.88 0.71 -5.77
CA LEU A 235 -14.58 1.96 -6.43
C LEU A 235 -15.41 3.10 -5.81
N PRO A 236 -14.82 4.27 -5.54
CA PRO A 236 -15.56 5.41 -5.04
C PRO A 236 -16.66 5.81 -6.01
N SER A 237 -17.79 6.25 -5.45
CA SER A 237 -18.90 6.78 -6.25
C SER A 237 -18.58 8.18 -6.78
N ASN A 238 -19.31 8.62 -7.81
CA ASN A 238 -19.16 9.99 -8.31
C ASN A 238 -19.57 11.05 -7.29
N SER A 239 -20.36 10.71 -6.24
CA SER A 239 -20.63 11.58 -5.12
C SER A 239 -19.40 11.79 -4.25
N ASP A 240 -18.66 10.74 -3.96
CA ASP A 240 -17.46 10.81 -3.12
C ASP A 240 -16.36 11.65 -3.79
N LEU A 241 -16.29 11.59 -5.11
CA LEU A 241 -15.32 12.35 -5.90
C LEU A 241 -15.64 13.85 -6.03
N LYS A 242 -16.87 14.28 -5.71
CA LYS A 242 -17.23 15.70 -5.77
C LYS A 242 -16.51 16.55 -4.73
N ASP A 243 -16.15 15.94 -3.61
CA ASP A 243 -15.46 16.62 -2.52
C ASP A 243 -13.93 16.62 -2.71
N ALA A 244 -13.43 15.92 -3.74
CA ALA A 244 -12.01 15.98 -4.09
C ALA A 244 -11.59 17.40 -4.48
N PRO A 245 -10.35 17.84 -4.17
CA PRO A 245 -9.86 19.17 -4.50
C PRO A 245 -9.97 19.50 -6.00
N ALA A 246 -10.52 20.68 -6.34
CA ALA A 246 -10.64 21.13 -7.73
C ALA A 246 -9.32 21.72 -8.28
N THR A 247 -8.26 21.68 -7.50
CA THR A 247 -6.95 22.23 -7.84
C THR A 247 -6.22 21.40 -8.90
N LYS A 248 -5.17 21.95 -9.50
CA LYS A 248 -4.30 21.23 -10.44
C LYS A 248 -3.23 20.48 -9.66
N VAL A 249 -3.02 19.21 -10.01
CA VAL A 249 -1.86 18.41 -9.61
C VAL A 249 -0.80 18.50 -10.68
N THR A 250 0.46 18.48 -10.27
CA THR A 250 1.61 18.54 -11.15
C THR A 250 2.56 17.38 -10.84
N ALA A 251 2.98 16.69 -11.88
CA ALA A 251 4.04 15.69 -11.83
C ALA A 251 5.22 16.19 -12.69
N ASP A 252 6.41 16.20 -12.11
CA ASP A 252 7.66 16.56 -12.78
C ASP A 252 8.47 15.31 -13.08
N PHE A 253 8.78 15.10 -14.35
CA PHE A 253 9.59 13.99 -14.85
C PHE A 253 10.97 14.49 -15.19
N THR A 254 11.99 13.87 -14.62
CA THR A 254 13.39 14.14 -14.95
C THR A 254 13.91 13.01 -15.83
N LEU A 255 14.29 13.38 -17.07
CA LEU A 255 14.97 12.48 -17.99
C LEU A 255 16.47 12.76 -17.96
N LYS A 256 17.29 11.72 -17.88
CA LYS A 256 18.75 11.83 -17.98
C LYS A 256 19.23 11.01 -19.20
N ASN A 257 19.74 11.70 -20.21
CA ASN A 257 20.11 11.09 -21.48
C ASN A 257 18.95 10.34 -22.16
N GLY A 258 17.71 10.79 -21.91
CA GLY A 258 16.50 10.17 -22.43
C GLY A 258 16.00 8.96 -21.63
N ASP A 259 16.62 8.64 -20.49
CA ASP A 259 16.14 7.62 -19.54
C ASP A 259 15.40 8.30 -18.40
N LEU A 260 14.32 7.68 -17.94
CA LEU A 260 13.56 8.18 -16.80
C LEU A 260 14.36 8.02 -15.51
N ALA A 261 14.73 9.14 -14.90
CA ALA A 261 15.55 9.17 -13.68
C ALA A 261 14.73 9.46 -12.43
N GLU A 262 13.71 10.33 -12.52
CA GLU A 262 12.90 10.70 -11.38
C GLU A 262 11.50 11.14 -11.82
N VAL A 263 10.51 10.81 -10.99
CA VAL A 263 9.15 11.38 -11.04
C VAL A 263 8.87 12.00 -9.69
N TYR A 264 8.49 13.27 -9.67
CA TYR A 264 8.06 13.97 -8.47
C TYR A 264 6.63 14.45 -8.63
N ILE A 265 5.77 14.18 -7.64
CA ILE A 265 4.38 14.63 -7.63
C ILE A 265 4.17 15.58 -6.45
N ASP A 266 3.83 16.84 -6.76
CA ASP A 266 3.47 17.84 -5.75
C ASP A 266 2.02 17.64 -5.30
N LEU A 267 1.85 17.20 -4.05
CA LEU A 267 0.56 16.93 -3.41
C LEU A 267 0.13 18.03 -2.44
N ALA A 268 1.03 19.00 -2.14
CA ALA A 268 0.75 20.04 -1.14
C ALA A 268 -0.53 20.84 -1.44
N LYS A 269 -0.80 21.07 -2.73
CA LYS A 269 -2.03 21.78 -3.15
C LYS A 269 -3.31 20.99 -3.00
N LEU A 270 -3.21 19.68 -2.81
CA LEU A 270 -4.39 18.80 -2.64
C LEU A 270 -4.86 18.76 -1.20
N THR A 271 -4.03 19.18 -0.24
CA THR A 271 -4.37 19.11 1.18
C THR A 271 -5.37 20.16 1.66
N GLU A 272 -5.67 21.18 0.83
CA GLU A 272 -6.49 22.36 1.18
C GLU A 272 -6.02 23.10 2.45
N ASN A 273 -4.93 22.66 3.07
CA ASN A 273 -4.34 23.26 4.26
C ASN A 273 -3.21 24.23 3.86
N ALA A 274 -3.47 25.53 3.99
CA ALA A 274 -2.51 26.57 3.62
C ALA A 274 -1.19 26.55 4.41
N LYS A 275 -1.11 25.81 5.51
CA LYS A 275 0.12 25.62 6.30
C LYS A 275 1.04 24.58 5.67
N ILE A 276 0.48 23.61 4.97
CA ILE A 276 1.24 22.55 4.31
C ILE A 276 1.84 23.10 3.00
N LYS A 277 3.14 23.29 3.01
CA LYS A 277 3.87 23.83 1.84
C LYS A 277 4.70 22.78 1.14
N LYS A 278 4.99 21.67 1.80
CA LYS A 278 5.87 20.62 1.32
C LYS A 278 5.23 19.28 1.61
N PHE A 279 4.58 18.73 0.61
CA PHE A 279 4.00 17.40 0.64
C PHE A 279 4.03 16.85 -0.78
N GLY A 280 4.81 15.81 -1.02
CA GLY A 280 5.00 15.25 -2.34
C GLY A 280 5.48 13.81 -2.29
N LEU A 281 5.48 13.18 -3.45
CA LEU A 281 5.97 11.82 -3.65
C LEU A 281 7.10 11.87 -4.66
N SER A 282 8.27 11.35 -4.29
CA SER A 282 9.43 11.21 -5.17
C SER A 282 9.66 9.73 -5.49
N LEU A 283 9.76 9.42 -6.77
CA LEU A 283 10.11 8.10 -7.28
C LEU A 283 11.37 8.25 -8.15
N LYS A 284 12.52 7.75 -7.67
CA LYS A 284 13.76 7.74 -8.42
C LYS A 284 14.01 6.37 -9.01
N MET A 285 14.51 6.34 -10.22
CA MET A 285 14.81 5.12 -10.96
C MET A 285 16.29 5.02 -11.22
N SER A 286 16.80 3.80 -11.13
CA SER A 286 18.19 3.46 -11.45
C SER A 286 18.28 2.05 -12.00
N GLU A 287 19.45 1.73 -12.55
CA GLU A 287 19.77 0.36 -12.93
C GLU A 287 19.74 -0.54 -11.68
N GLY A 288 19.06 -1.68 -11.80
CA GLY A 288 18.95 -2.64 -10.70
C GLY A 288 20.21 -3.49 -10.57
N VAL A 289 20.57 -3.80 -9.34
CA VAL A 289 21.60 -4.78 -9.02
C VAL A 289 20.92 -6.07 -8.58
N GLU A 290 21.29 -7.19 -9.21
CA GLU A 290 20.69 -8.49 -8.90
C GLU A 290 20.79 -8.79 -7.39
N PRO A 291 19.66 -9.05 -6.71
CA PRO A 291 19.68 -9.42 -5.31
C PRO A 291 20.41 -10.74 -5.07
N VAL A 292 21.19 -10.79 -4.00
CA VAL A 292 21.90 -12.01 -3.60
C VAL A 292 21.40 -12.51 -2.26
N ALA A 293 21.41 -13.84 -2.09
CA ALA A 293 21.01 -14.48 -0.84
C ALA A 293 21.94 -14.06 0.31
N PRO A 294 21.38 -13.60 1.46
CA PRO A 294 22.20 -13.28 2.61
C PRO A 294 22.92 -14.51 3.18
N ALA A 295 24.18 -14.37 3.52
CA ALA A 295 24.92 -15.42 4.19
C ALA A 295 24.47 -15.58 5.64
N GLY A 296 24.32 -16.83 6.09
CA GLY A 296 24.03 -17.13 7.50
C GLY A 296 22.56 -16.89 7.92
N ALA A 297 21.65 -16.72 6.96
CA ALA A 297 20.22 -16.61 7.29
C ALA A 297 19.73 -17.88 8.00
N ALA A 298 19.14 -17.72 9.19
CA ALA A 298 18.53 -18.81 9.92
C ALA A 298 17.26 -19.27 9.23
N GLU A 299 17.02 -20.55 9.17
CA GLU A 299 15.78 -21.10 8.62
C GLU A 299 14.64 -20.90 9.63
N LEU A 300 13.57 -20.27 9.18
CA LEU A 300 12.36 -20.05 9.96
C LEU A 300 11.31 -21.03 9.47
N ASP A 301 10.93 -21.95 10.34
CA ASP A 301 9.81 -22.83 10.11
C ASP A 301 8.50 -22.11 10.44
N MET A 302 7.47 -22.32 9.63
CA MET A 302 6.18 -21.67 9.83
C MET A 302 5.50 -22.15 11.12
N GLU A 303 5.64 -23.41 11.46
CA GLU A 303 5.13 -23.98 12.72
C GLU A 303 5.84 -23.34 13.92
N GLU A 304 7.16 -23.15 13.84
CA GLU A 304 7.98 -22.47 14.85
C GLU A 304 7.58 -20.98 14.98
N LEU A 305 7.27 -20.30 13.86
CA LEU A 305 6.77 -18.93 13.87
C LEU A 305 5.42 -18.83 14.60
N MET A 306 4.49 -19.69 14.26
CA MET A 306 3.14 -19.70 14.84
C MET A 306 3.18 -20.01 16.33
N SER A 307 3.93 -21.03 16.75
CA SER A 307 4.08 -21.38 18.15
C SER A 307 4.82 -20.30 18.94
N GLY A 308 5.89 -19.74 18.37
CA GLY A 308 6.66 -18.66 18.99
C GLY A 308 5.86 -17.37 19.16
N PHE A 309 5.05 -17.02 18.17
CA PHE A 309 4.18 -15.84 18.22
C PHE A 309 3.05 -16.01 19.25
N GLY A 310 2.40 -17.18 19.28
CA GLY A 310 1.39 -17.51 20.29
C GLY A 310 1.96 -17.42 21.72
N SER A 311 3.13 -18.00 21.95
CA SER A 311 3.81 -17.91 23.24
C SER A 311 4.26 -16.49 23.63
N ALA A 312 4.63 -15.65 22.65
CA ALA A 312 5.07 -14.27 22.89
C ALA A 312 3.91 -13.32 23.20
N MET A 313 2.72 -13.60 22.67
CA MET A 313 1.51 -12.79 22.91
C MET A 313 0.80 -13.19 24.23
N GLY A 314 1.28 -14.21 24.95
CA GLY A 314 0.80 -14.63 26.27
C GLY A 314 -0.43 -15.52 26.17
N GLU A 315 -0.27 -16.79 26.57
CA GLU A 315 -1.39 -17.70 26.85
C GLU A 315 -2.25 -17.26 28.07
N ASP A 316 -2.05 -16.07 28.61
CA ASP A 316 -2.62 -15.69 29.90
C ASP A 316 -3.83 -14.73 29.83
N GLU A 317 -4.30 -14.34 28.64
CA GLU A 317 -5.62 -13.71 28.51
C GLU A 317 -6.36 -14.19 27.26
N GLY A 318 -7.00 -15.34 27.39
CA GLY A 318 -8.26 -15.79 26.78
C GLY A 318 -8.73 -15.18 25.45
N PHE A 319 -8.01 -15.43 24.33
CA PHE A 319 -8.69 -15.55 23.04
C PHE A 319 -9.10 -17.02 22.79
N GLY A 320 -9.41 -17.73 23.86
CA GLY A 320 -10.00 -19.04 23.86
C GLY A 320 -11.47 -18.93 24.17
N ASP A 321 -12.30 -19.23 23.20
CA ASP A 321 -13.61 -19.90 23.30
C ASP A 321 -14.60 -19.48 24.43
N GLU A 322 -14.55 -18.26 24.92
CA GLU A 322 -15.60 -17.72 25.79
C GLU A 322 -16.18 -16.42 25.18
N GLY A 323 -17.16 -16.58 24.29
CA GLY A 323 -17.89 -15.37 23.92
C GLY A 323 -18.77 -15.40 22.70
N PHE A 324 -18.94 -16.52 22.03
CA PHE A 324 -20.14 -16.74 21.21
C PHE A 324 -21.04 -17.77 21.87
N GLU A 325 -21.35 -17.54 23.15
CA GLU A 325 -22.61 -18.10 23.65
C GLU A 325 -23.73 -17.34 22.94
N GLU A 326 -24.50 -18.08 22.15
CA GLU A 326 -25.88 -17.79 21.78
C GLU A 326 -26.69 -17.50 23.06
N GLY A 327 -26.57 -16.29 23.55
CA GLY A 327 -27.21 -15.79 24.74
C GLY A 327 -28.02 -14.54 24.52
N ALA A 328 -28.77 -14.47 23.43
CA ALA A 328 -29.93 -13.62 23.34
C ALA A 328 -31.15 -14.51 23.11
N GLY A 329 -31.47 -15.28 24.13
CA GLY A 329 -32.82 -15.77 24.32
C GLY A 329 -33.74 -14.56 24.38
N PHE A 330 -34.42 -14.29 23.29
CA PHE A 330 -35.63 -13.52 23.34
C PHE A 330 -36.61 -14.31 24.19
N GLU A 331 -36.71 -13.98 25.45
CA GLU A 331 -37.84 -14.38 26.28
C GLU A 331 -39.12 -13.86 25.63
N GLU A 332 -39.87 -14.78 25.10
CA GLU A 332 -41.23 -14.64 24.61
C GLU A 332 -42.14 -14.48 25.83
N ASP A 333 -42.14 -13.28 26.44
CA ASP A 333 -43.10 -12.95 27.48
C ASP A 333 -44.36 -12.40 26.84
N GLY A 334 -45.34 -13.27 26.85
CA GLY A 334 -46.77 -13.11 27.02
C GLY A 334 -47.39 -11.75 26.66
N PHE A 335 -47.83 -11.60 25.41
CA PHE A 335 -48.84 -10.59 25.11
C PHE A 335 -50.21 -11.21 25.37
N THR A 336 -50.75 -10.96 26.57
CA THR A 336 -52.12 -11.26 26.92
C THR A 336 -53.04 -10.33 26.13
N GLU A 337 -53.90 -10.94 25.37
CA GLU A 337 -55.08 -10.40 24.74
C GLU A 337 -55.95 -9.63 25.76
N SER A 338 -56.04 -8.31 25.62
CA SER A 338 -57.10 -7.52 26.30
C SER A 338 -58.02 -6.96 25.25
N THR A 339 -59.13 -7.64 25.08
CA THR A 339 -60.33 -7.15 24.40
C THR A 339 -60.88 -5.93 25.18
N GLY A 340 -60.93 -4.80 24.49
CA GLY A 340 -61.59 -3.58 24.99
C GLY A 340 -62.23 -2.86 23.83
N ASP A 341 -63.53 -3.09 23.68
CA ASP A 341 -64.46 -2.31 22.85
C ASP A 341 -64.36 -0.82 23.16
N GLY A 342 -64.28 0.01 22.12
CA GLY A 342 -64.29 1.46 22.24
C GLY A 342 -64.57 2.15 20.92
N ASP A 343 -65.81 2.15 20.56
CA ASP A 343 -66.49 2.95 19.53
C ASP A 343 -66.09 4.45 19.59
N GLY A 344 -65.86 5.10 18.49
CA GLY A 344 -65.57 6.52 18.45
C GLY A 344 -65.21 7.07 17.07
N SER A 345 -66.21 7.25 16.28
CA SER A 345 -66.28 7.92 14.99
C SER A 345 -65.78 9.36 14.92
N PHE A 346 -65.70 9.87 13.67
CA PHE A 346 -65.58 11.27 13.18
C PHE A 346 -64.16 11.84 13.09
N SER A 347 -63.76 12.61 12.08
CA SER A 347 -64.37 13.10 10.82
C SER A 347 -63.20 13.56 9.94
N ALA A 348 -63.37 13.49 8.66
CA ALA A 348 -62.57 14.21 7.67
C ALA A 348 -62.88 15.72 7.78
N GLU A 349 -61.84 16.54 7.65
CA GLU A 349 -61.99 17.84 6.97
C GLU A 349 -60.64 18.32 6.41
N ALA A 350 -60.72 18.69 5.18
CA ALA A 350 -59.78 19.26 4.28
C ALA A 350 -59.48 20.74 4.60
N ILE A 351 -58.56 21.27 3.82
CA ILE A 351 -58.27 22.69 3.54
C ILE A 351 -56.92 23.19 4.10
N GLY A 352 -56.05 23.59 3.13
CA GLY A 352 -55.04 24.59 3.30
C GLY A 352 -53.76 24.28 2.52
#